data_de96f0fa2470ae34f0020003588643ba
#
_entry.id   de96f0fa2470ae34f0020003588643ba
#
_cell.length_a   1.000
_cell.length_b   1.000
_cell.length_c   1.000
_cell.angle_alpha   90.00
_cell.angle_beta   90.00
_cell.angle_gamma   90.00
#
_symmetry.space_group_name_H-M   'P 1'
#
loop_
_entity.id
_entity.type
_entity.pdbx_description
1 polymer ?
#
loop_
_entity_poly.entity_id
_entity_poly.type
_entity_poly.pdbx_seq_one_letter_code
_entity_poly.pdbx_strand_id
1 'polypeptide(L)'
;MIHVVAVITAQPGMRAQILEAFRANMPAVHAEQGCVEYVPTTDADGLGGFQTKFGEDTFVVIEKWESVDALKAHAAAPHMAAYAAKVKDMIASRVIHVLSPVG
;
A
#
# COMPACT_ATOMS: atom_id res chain seq x y z
N MET A 1 -4.27 3.78 -17.38
CA MET A 1 -4.22 3.98 -15.92
C MET A 1 -4.44 2.64 -15.22
N ILE A 2 -3.55 2.29 -14.32
CA ILE A 2 -3.64 1.06 -13.54
C ILE A 2 -3.92 1.45 -12.09
N HIS A 3 -4.86 0.75 -11.46
CA HIS A 3 -5.20 0.95 -10.06
C HIS A 3 -4.70 -0.25 -9.25
N VAL A 4 -4.17 0.01 -8.06
CA VAL A 4 -3.72 -1.04 -7.16
C VAL A 4 -4.39 -0.87 -5.81
N VAL A 5 -4.85 -1.97 -5.26
CA VAL A 5 -5.34 -2.05 -3.87
C VAL A 5 -4.49 -3.11 -3.17
N ALA A 6 -3.61 -2.66 -2.30
CA ALA A 6 -2.73 -3.55 -1.55
C ALA A 6 -3.23 -3.62 -0.10
N VAL A 7 -3.67 -4.80 0.32
CA VAL A 7 -4.19 -5.05 1.67
C VAL A 7 -3.07 -5.66 2.50
N ILE A 8 -2.61 -4.92 3.49
CA ILE A 8 -1.47 -5.30 4.33
C ILE A 8 -1.97 -5.52 5.75
N THR A 9 -1.82 -6.73 6.25
CA THR A 9 -2.16 -7.05 7.64
C THR A 9 -0.87 -7.24 8.42
N ALA A 10 -0.72 -6.44 9.47
CA ALA A 10 0.42 -6.49 10.36
C ALA A 10 0.29 -7.63 11.37
N GLN A 11 1.41 -8.08 11.91
CA GLN A 11 1.41 -8.83 13.15
C GLN A 11 0.71 -7.99 14.23
N PRO A 12 0.03 -8.61 15.22
CA PRO A 12 -0.74 -7.86 16.21
C PRO A 12 0.06 -6.70 16.84
N GLY A 13 -0.51 -5.51 16.77
CA GLY A 13 0.08 -4.29 17.33
C GLY A 13 1.19 -3.65 16.51
N MET A 14 1.54 -4.18 15.34
CA MET A 14 2.70 -3.70 14.56
C MET A 14 2.35 -2.71 13.44
N ARG A 15 1.07 -2.43 13.21
CA ARG A 15 0.64 -1.55 12.11
C ARG A 15 1.31 -0.18 12.13
N ALA A 16 1.38 0.45 13.31
CA ALA A 16 1.96 1.79 13.43
C ALA A 16 3.43 1.82 13.00
N GLN A 17 4.19 0.79 13.32
CA GLN A 17 5.61 0.69 12.97
C GLN A 17 5.80 0.49 11.46
N ILE A 18 4.95 -0.34 10.84
CA ILE A 18 4.98 -0.50 9.37
C ILE A 18 4.63 0.82 8.70
N LEU A 19 3.59 1.51 9.16
CA LEU A 19 3.16 2.79 8.58
C LEU A 19 4.24 3.86 8.72
N GLU A 20 5.00 3.86 9.80
CA GLU A 20 6.13 4.79 9.96
C GLU A 20 7.17 4.56 8.87
N ALA A 21 7.58 3.30 8.65
CA ALA A 21 8.52 2.94 7.60
C ALA A 21 7.95 3.23 6.20
N PHE A 22 6.66 2.96 6.00
CA PHE A 22 5.95 3.24 4.75
C PHE A 22 5.98 4.74 4.43
N ARG A 23 5.61 5.58 5.39
CA ARG A 23 5.61 7.04 5.19
C ARG A 23 7.01 7.58 4.90
N ALA A 24 8.03 7.02 5.53
CA ALA A 24 9.41 7.43 5.25
C ALA A 24 9.82 7.13 3.80
N ASN A 25 9.25 6.10 3.16
CA ASN A 25 9.54 5.71 1.79
C ASN A 25 8.64 6.40 0.75
N MET A 26 7.55 7.02 1.16
CA MET A 26 6.59 7.64 0.23
C MET A 26 7.21 8.68 -0.71
N PRO A 27 8.09 9.59 -0.25
CA PRO A 27 8.70 10.54 -1.18
C PRO A 27 9.45 9.88 -2.34
N ALA A 28 10.15 8.77 -2.09
CA ALA A 28 10.84 8.02 -3.13
C ALA A 28 9.87 7.41 -4.12
N VAL A 29 8.73 6.89 -3.65
CA VAL A 29 7.69 6.35 -4.51
C VAL A 29 7.04 7.45 -5.34
N HIS A 30 6.69 8.57 -4.72
CA HIS A 30 6.06 9.70 -5.43
C HIS A 30 6.97 10.29 -6.50
N ALA A 31 8.28 10.14 -6.37
CA ALA A 31 9.26 10.60 -7.36
C ALA A 31 9.43 9.61 -8.53
N GLU A 32 8.87 8.40 -8.43
CA GLU A 32 8.95 7.42 -9.51
C GLU A 32 8.15 7.86 -10.72
N GLN A 33 8.69 7.59 -11.92
CA GLN A 33 8.01 7.90 -13.16
C GLN A 33 6.71 7.09 -13.25
N GLY A 34 5.62 7.78 -13.56
CA GLY A 34 4.31 7.16 -13.72
C GLY A 34 3.51 6.97 -12.44
N CYS A 35 4.04 7.38 -11.29
CA CYS A 35 3.29 7.36 -10.03
C CYS A 35 2.27 8.51 -10.02
N VAL A 36 0.99 8.16 -10.04
CA VAL A 36 -0.10 9.14 -10.01
C VAL A 36 -0.65 9.29 -8.60
N GLU A 37 -0.80 8.18 -7.88
CA GLU A 37 -1.29 8.18 -6.51
C GLU A 37 -0.65 7.02 -5.76
N TYR A 38 -0.29 7.26 -4.52
CA TYR A 38 0.29 6.24 -3.64
C TYR A 38 0.04 6.67 -2.21
N VAL A 39 -1.01 6.13 -1.57
CA VAL A 39 -1.46 6.58 -0.26
C VAL A 39 -1.86 5.41 0.62
N PRO A 40 -1.33 5.35 1.85
CA PRO A 40 -1.79 4.37 2.84
C PRO A 40 -3.11 4.85 3.45
N THR A 41 -4.02 3.92 3.68
CA THR A 41 -5.32 4.21 4.28
C THR A 41 -5.62 3.21 5.38
N THR A 42 -6.43 3.63 6.33
CA THR A 42 -7.00 2.76 7.35
C THR A 42 -8.52 2.93 7.34
N ASP A 43 -9.22 2.07 8.06
CA ASP A 43 -10.68 2.20 8.16
C ASP A 43 -11.07 3.61 8.59
N ALA A 44 -12.04 4.19 7.88
CA ALA A 44 -12.67 5.44 8.32
C ALA A 44 -13.63 5.15 9.47
N ASP A 45 -13.84 6.15 10.32
CA ASP A 45 -14.73 6.02 11.47
C ASP A 45 -16.09 6.66 11.19
N GLY A 46 -17.09 6.27 12.00
CA GLY A 46 -18.37 6.95 12.06
C GLY A 46 -19.42 6.49 11.05
N LEU A 47 -19.20 5.41 10.32
CA LEU A 47 -20.13 4.93 9.30
C LEU A 47 -21.08 3.82 9.80
N GLY A 48 -20.90 3.35 11.03
CA GLY A 48 -21.77 2.33 11.63
C GLY A 48 -21.81 1.03 10.84
N GLY A 49 -22.98 0.39 10.81
CA GLY A 49 -23.15 -0.91 10.14
C GLY A 49 -23.08 -0.89 8.62
N PHE A 50 -23.05 0.28 8.01
CA PHE A 50 -22.87 0.43 6.57
C PHE A 50 -21.49 -0.07 6.12
N GLN A 51 -20.51 0.05 6.99
CA GLN A 51 -19.11 -0.21 6.66
C GLN A 51 -18.67 -1.59 7.13
N THR A 52 -17.94 -2.31 6.26
CA THR A 52 -17.16 -3.48 6.66
C THR A 52 -15.72 -3.03 6.93
N LYS A 53 -15.26 -3.17 8.15
CA LYS A 53 -13.91 -2.74 8.55
C LYS A 53 -12.89 -3.86 8.33
N PHE A 54 -11.67 -3.47 7.95
CA PHE A 54 -10.54 -4.41 7.90
C PHE A 54 -9.99 -4.72 9.30
N GLY A 55 -10.07 -3.76 10.22
CA GLY A 55 -9.59 -3.92 11.58
C GLY A 55 -8.31 -3.13 11.88
N GLU A 56 -7.90 -3.17 13.15
CA GLU A 56 -6.82 -2.32 13.67
C GLU A 56 -5.42 -2.71 13.20
N ASP A 57 -5.23 -3.95 12.72
CA ASP A 57 -3.92 -4.42 12.27
C ASP A 57 -3.75 -4.35 10.75
N THR A 58 -4.74 -3.83 10.04
CA THR A 58 -4.72 -3.76 8.57
C THR A 58 -4.66 -2.32 8.09
N PHE A 59 -3.89 -2.08 7.04
CA PHE A 59 -3.98 -0.87 6.25
C PHE A 59 -4.03 -1.22 4.77
N VAL A 60 -4.58 -0.31 3.97
CA VAL A 60 -4.78 -0.53 2.55
C VAL A 60 -4.07 0.58 1.79
N VAL A 61 -3.20 0.20 0.87
CA VAL A 61 -2.53 1.16 0.00
C VAL A 61 -3.34 1.30 -1.27
N ILE A 62 -3.75 2.52 -1.56
CA ILE A 62 -4.45 2.87 -2.80
C ILE A 62 -3.41 3.48 -3.74
N GLU A 63 -3.27 2.89 -4.93
CA GLU A 63 -2.26 3.31 -5.88
C GLU A 63 -2.86 3.52 -7.26
N LYS A 64 -2.28 4.46 -8.00
CA LYS A 64 -2.56 4.66 -9.42
C LYS A 64 -1.25 4.86 -10.15
N TRP A 65 -1.08 4.15 -11.26
CA TRP A 65 0.11 4.18 -12.09
C TRP A 65 -0.29 4.45 -13.54
N GLU A 66 0.52 5.20 -14.26
CA GLU A 66 0.24 5.53 -15.65
C GLU A 66 0.17 4.30 -16.54
N SER A 67 0.94 3.24 -16.22
CA SER A 67 1.03 2.03 -17.03
C SER A 67 1.43 0.82 -16.19
N VAL A 68 1.26 -0.35 -16.76
CA VAL A 68 1.76 -1.61 -16.17
C VAL A 68 3.29 -1.56 -16.04
N ASP A 69 3.98 -0.98 -17.03
CA ASP A 69 5.44 -0.88 -16.99
C ASP A 69 5.92 -0.02 -15.83
N ALA A 70 5.22 1.10 -15.55
CA ALA A 70 5.52 1.94 -14.39
C ALA A 70 5.32 1.17 -13.08
N LEU A 71 4.25 0.40 -12.95
CA LEU A 71 4.01 -0.44 -11.79
C LEU A 71 5.11 -1.51 -11.62
N LYS A 72 5.51 -2.15 -12.71
CA LYS A 72 6.58 -3.15 -12.66
C LYS A 72 7.91 -2.54 -12.23
N ALA A 73 8.22 -1.35 -12.74
CA ALA A 73 9.43 -0.62 -12.34
C ALA A 73 9.41 -0.27 -10.86
N HIS A 74 8.26 0.15 -10.33
CA HIS A 74 8.05 0.39 -8.90
C HIS A 74 8.35 -0.87 -8.08
N ALA A 75 7.77 -2.00 -8.47
CA ALA A 75 7.95 -3.25 -7.73
C ALA A 75 9.40 -3.73 -7.72
N ALA A 76 10.19 -3.35 -8.73
CA ALA A 76 11.60 -3.73 -8.86
C ALA A 76 12.56 -2.67 -8.29
N ALA A 77 12.06 -1.54 -7.79
CA ALA A 77 12.91 -0.44 -7.32
C ALA A 77 13.73 -0.85 -6.08
N PRO A 78 15.02 -0.47 -6.02
CA PRO A 78 15.87 -0.80 -4.87
C PRO A 78 15.33 -0.30 -3.54
N HIS A 79 14.71 0.89 -3.50
CA HIS A 79 14.13 1.43 -2.27
C HIS A 79 12.93 0.61 -1.79
N MET A 80 12.21 -0.06 -2.70
CA MET A 80 11.13 -0.97 -2.32
C MET A 80 11.67 -2.25 -1.71
N ALA A 81 12.77 -2.78 -2.24
CA ALA A 81 13.45 -3.94 -1.66
C ALA A 81 13.96 -3.62 -0.25
N ALA A 82 14.53 -2.44 -0.04
CA ALA A 82 14.99 -1.99 1.27
C ALA A 82 13.84 -1.85 2.27
N TYR A 83 12.73 -1.23 1.83
CA TYR A 83 11.53 -1.12 2.64
C TYR A 83 10.98 -2.50 3.02
N ALA A 84 10.85 -3.39 2.05
CA ALA A 84 10.36 -4.75 2.27
C ALA A 84 11.20 -5.51 3.30
N ALA A 85 12.53 -5.42 3.20
CA ALA A 85 13.44 -6.05 4.16
C ALA A 85 13.23 -5.49 5.58
N LYS A 86 12.98 -4.19 5.69
CA LYS A 86 12.80 -3.52 6.98
C LYS A 86 11.53 -3.96 7.69
N VAL A 87 10.42 -4.18 6.96
CA VAL A 87 9.11 -4.50 7.56
C VAL A 87 8.74 -5.97 7.51
N LYS A 88 9.55 -6.80 6.90
CA LYS A 88 9.30 -8.21 6.63
C LYS A 88 8.71 -8.97 7.82
N ASP A 89 9.32 -8.83 9.00
CA ASP A 89 8.91 -9.59 10.19
C ASP A 89 7.70 -8.98 10.89
N MET A 90 7.26 -7.79 10.49
CA MET A 90 6.10 -7.11 11.06
C MET A 90 4.81 -7.41 10.29
N ILE A 91 4.91 -8.05 9.11
CA ILE A 91 3.76 -8.32 8.24
C ILE A 91 3.28 -9.75 8.44
N ALA A 92 1.98 -9.91 8.70
CA ALA A 92 1.32 -11.21 8.78
C ALA A 92 0.84 -11.68 7.41
N SER A 93 0.27 -10.77 6.59
CA SER A 93 -0.19 -11.11 5.25
C SER A 93 -0.17 -9.88 4.34
N ARG A 94 -0.05 -10.15 3.05
CA ARG A 94 -0.06 -9.11 2.01
C ARG A 94 -0.83 -9.64 0.81
N VAL A 95 -1.88 -8.93 0.40
CA VAL A 95 -2.69 -9.27 -0.76
C VAL A 95 -2.72 -8.05 -1.68
N ILE A 96 -2.32 -8.24 -2.93
CA ILE A 96 -2.25 -7.14 -3.89
C ILE A 96 -3.23 -7.40 -5.03
N HIS A 97 -4.12 -6.45 -5.26
CA HIS A 97 -5.05 -6.46 -6.38
C HIS A 97 -4.62 -5.39 -7.37
N VAL A 98 -4.45 -5.79 -8.62
CA VAL A 98 -4.12 -4.87 -9.72
C VAL A 98 -5.33 -4.81 -10.64
N LEU A 99 -5.85 -3.61 -10.85
CA LEU A 99 -7.14 -3.41 -11.48
C LEU A 99 -7.03 -2.49 -12.69
N SER A 100 -7.79 -2.81 -13.72
CA SER A 100 -7.96 -1.94 -14.87
C SER A 100 -9.35 -1.33 -14.84
N PRO A 101 -9.52 -0.03 -15.12
CA PRO A 101 -10.84 0.57 -15.15
C PRO A 101 -11.69 -0.03 -16.29
N VAL A 102 -12.99 -0.12 -16.06
CA VAL A 102 -13.98 -0.59 -17.02
C VAL A 102 -14.84 0.59 -17.47
N GLY A 103 -14.86 0.85 -18.75
CA GLY A 103 -15.61 1.98 -19.29
C GLY A 103 -14.73 3.14 -19.78
#